data_0d274bf8825ce8e3939237a2525169fa
#
_entry.id   0d274bf8825ce8e3939237a2525169fa
#
_cell.length_a   1.000
_cell.length_b   1.000
_cell.length_c   1.000
_cell.angle_alpha   90.00
_cell.angle_beta   90.00
_cell.angle_gamma   90.00
#
_symmetry.space_group_name_H-M   'P 1'
#
loop_
_entity.id
_entity.type
_entity.pdbx_description
1 polymer ?
#
loop_
_entity_poly.entity_id
_entity_poly.type
_entity_poly.pdbx_seq_one_letter_code
_entity_poly.pdbx_strand_id
1 'polypeptide(L)'
;MRYFTLLILAFFLCTVSVAQSTNSIVLDRGSFRAVQTDALTGVNIDPISTDSRRQPCARVKIKFDRMSRAQVDALQVKLVTNNELTKQKVAAYYDNVLIIEITAKANTRVYFASPELGVSNEITVDLEPNVEYQMLASLRDIYTILVQSNTPDAEVYLDGNFKGKTDSSSQLYVAGVSAGEHTLKLQFGGESTEQRIAVSGNNILFRQDIARRYKVGDYYDFNGLRGVVFEVSRDGRHGKIVSLNQSDEQLSWTVDVKEQRRKREAVDRADGAKNISVIAAVEGWQSKYPAFKWCAEQGDGWYLPAIDELKSFVLNDKAREAINQTLKAQGAVPIFGRSDKERYWSSTECYEKMVGEYSAWAVRTHINIKTENYANKSDYMYVRAVAVF
;
A
#
# COMPACT_ATOMS: atom_id res chain seq x y z
N MET A 1 4.91 24.93 51.47
CA MET A 1 4.09 24.86 50.26
C MET A 1 4.53 23.64 49.43
N ARG A 2 3.73 22.56 49.45
CA ARG A 2 4.01 21.34 48.71
C ARG A 2 3.15 21.37 47.44
N TYR A 3 3.79 21.42 46.27
CA TYR A 3 3.10 21.29 45.00
C TYR A 3 2.86 19.78 44.69
N PHE A 4 1.63 19.40 44.65
CA PHE A 4 1.15 18.11 44.17
C PHE A 4 1.04 18.20 42.65
N THR A 5 1.93 17.50 41.94
CA THR A 5 1.82 17.35 40.49
C THR A 5 0.91 16.17 40.20
N LEU A 6 -0.27 16.47 39.68
CA LEU A 6 -1.26 15.49 39.22
C LEU A 6 -0.81 14.91 37.87
N LEU A 7 -0.37 13.66 37.87
CA LEU A 7 -0.07 12.93 36.64
C LEU A 7 -1.39 12.39 36.07
N ILE A 8 -1.91 13.05 35.02
CA ILE A 8 -3.08 12.55 34.28
C ILE A 8 -2.59 11.44 33.34
N LEU A 9 -2.84 10.21 33.74
CA LEU A 9 -2.67 9.02 32.89
C LEU A 9 -3.83 8.98 31.90
N ALA A 10 -3.60 9.43 30.67
CA ALA A 10 -4.56 9.28 29.58
C ALA A 10 -4.59 7.80 29.17
N PHE A 11 -5.57 7.06 29.67
CA PHE A 11 -5.94 5.76 29.12
C PHE A 11 -6.50 5.97 27.71
N PHE A 12 -5.75 5.67 26.68
CA PHE A 12 -6.28 5.44 25.36
C PHE A 12 -7.10 4.13 25.42
N LEU A 13 -8.40 4.29 25.68
CA LEU A 13 -9.38 3.25 25.39
C LEU A 13 -9.42 3.07 23.88
N CYS A 14 -8.70 2.04 23.39
CA CYS A 14 -8.91 1.52 22.07
C CYS A 14 -10.33 0.94 22.03
N THR A 15 -11.33 1.79 21.71
CA THR A 15 -12.67 1.31 21.40
C THR A 15 -12.54 0.52 20.10
N VAL A 16 -12.58 -0.79 20.21
CA VAL A 16 -12.86 -1.68 19.07
C VAL A 16 -14.25 -1.25 18.61
N SER A 17 -14.30 -0.42 17.56
CA SER A 17 -15.54 -0.10 16.88
C SER A 17 -16.07 -1.40 16.31
N VAL A 18 -17.08 -1.97 16.97
CA VAL A 18 -17.87 -3.04 16.35
C VAL A 18 -18.42 -2.41 15.08
N ALA A 19 -18.01 -2.94 13.94
CA ALA A 19 -18.49 -2.47 12.65
C ALA A 19 -20.01 -2.56 12.65
N GLN A 20 -20.70 -1.41 12.64
CA GLN A 20 -22.15 -1.40 12.47
C GLN A 20 -22.44 -1.95 11.06
N SER A 21 -22.99 -3.15 11.00
CA SER A 21 -23.53 -3.68 9.75
C SER A 21 -24.83 -2.96 9.43
N THR A 22 -24.98 -2.50 8.21
CA THR A 22 -26.25 -2.07 7.66
C THR A 22 -26.72 -3.14 6.69
N ASN A 23 -27.99 -3.55 6.80
CA ASN A 23 -28.56 -4.47 5.81
C ASN A 23 -28.81 -3.71 4.52
N SER A 24 -28.51 -4.31 3.39
CA SER A 24 -28.81 -3.75 2.08
C SER A 24 -29.33 -4.82 1.11
N ILE A 25 -30.17 -4.37 0.19
CA ILE A 25 -30.71 -5.21 -0.87
C ILE A 25 -29.64 -5.37 -1.94
N VAL A 26 -29.29 -6.62 -2.26
CA VAL A 26 -28.33 -6.96 -3.32
C VAL A 26 -29.05 -7.71 -4.42
N LEU A 27 -29.08 -7.12 -5.63
CA LEU A 27 -29.60 -7.74 -6.85
C LEU A 27 -28.50 -8.62 -7.47
N ASP A 28 -28.80 -9.90 -7.68
CA ASP A 28 -27.87 -10.85 -8.30
C ASP A 28 -28.02 -10.81 -9.81
N ARG A 29 -27.20 -10.00 -10.49
CA ARG A 29 -27.15 -9.90 -11.95
C ARG A 29 -26.84 -11.25 -12.62
N GLY A 30 -26.06 -12.11 -11.99
CA GLY A 30 -25.71 -13.42 -12.51
C GLY A 30 -26.89 -14.41 -12.57
N SER A 31 -27.91 -14.17 -11.76
CA SER A 31 -29.14 -14.97 -11.73
C SER A 31 -30.19 -14.54 -12.77
N PHE A 32 -29.99 -13.36 -13.42
CA PHE A 32 -30.92 -12.82 -14.40
C PHE A 32 -30.95 -13.68 -15.68
N ARG A 33 -32.09 -14.27 -16.00
CA ARG A 33 -32.28 -15.11 -17.16
C ARG A 33 -33.71 -15.10 -17.67
N ALA A 34 -33.92 -15.33 -18.97
CA ALA A 34 -35.24 -15.56 -19.54
C ALA A 34 -35.83 -16.86 -19.02
N VAL A 35 -37.12 -16.84 -18.74
CA VAL A 35 -37.88 -18.02 -18.38
C VAL A 35 -38.36 -18.67 -19.67
N GLN A 36 -37.92 -19.90 -19.95
CA GLN A 36 -38.52 -20.70 -21.02
C GLN A 36 -39.94 -21.11 -20.59
N THR A 37 -40.96 -20.53 -21.21
CA THR A 37 -42.34 -20.97 -21.05
C THR A 37 -42.49 -22.26 -21.83
N ASP A 38 -42.53 -23.41 -21.12
CA ASP A 38 -42.97 -24.65 -21.75
C ASP A 38 -44.38 -24.46 -22.27
N ALA A 39 -44.55 -24.52 -23.59
CA ALA A 39 -45.80 -24.35 -24.30
C ALA A 39 -46.86 -25.42 -23.97
N LEU A 40 -46.58 -26.33 -23.02
CA LEU A 40 -47.40 -27.48 -22.68
C LEU A 40 -48.25 -27.34 -21.40
N THR A 41 -48.07 -26.30 -20.63
CA THR A 41 -48.85 -26.11 -19.40
C THR A 41 -49.99 -25.12 -19.57
N GLY A 42 -50.99 -25.31 -20.31
CA GLY A 42 -52.21 -24.54 -20.48
C GLY A 42 -52.67 -23.55 -19.35
N VAL A 43 -51.75 -22.98 -18.66
CA VAL A 43 -51.93 -21.96 -17.63
C VAL A 43 -52.12 -20.62 -18.33
N ASN A 44 -53.25 -19.99 -18.11
CA ASN A 44 -53.57 -18.64 -18.54
C ASN A 44 -52.50 -17.68 -18.00
N ILE A 45 -51.46 -17.40 -18.78
CA ILE A 45 -50.45 -16.44 -18.44
C ILE A 45 -51.07 -15.06 -18.74
N ASP A 46 -51.27 -14.23 -17.71
CA ASP A 46 -51.65 -12.83 -17.90
C ASP A 46 -50.75 -12.22 -19.01
N PRO A 47 -51.29 -11.61 -20.06
CA PRO A 47 -50.48 -11.01 -21.10
C PRO A 47 -49.58 -9.92 -20.50
N ILE A 48 -48.35 -9.78 -21.02
CA ILE A 48 -47.45 -8.71 -20.63
C ILE A 48 -47.99 -7.38 -21.19
N SER A 49 -47.99 -6.34 -20.41
CA SER A 49 -48.55 -5.05 -20.79
C SER A 49 -47.71 -4.33 -21.87
N THR A 50 -48.28 -3.27 -22.42
CA THR A 50 -47.54 -2.28 -23.19
C THR A 50 -47.40 -1.00 -22.35
N ASP A 51 -46.38 -0.16 -22.64
CA ASP A 51 -46.21 1.16 -22.00
C ASP A 51 -47.22 2.19 -22.55
N SER A 52 -47.17 3.41 -22.01
CA SER A 52 -48.03 4.52 -22.40
C SER A 52 -47.94 4.91 -23.90
N ARG A 53 -46.82 4.54 -24.53
CA ARG A 53 -46.54 4.75 -25.95
C ARG A 53 -46.84 3.53 -26.81
N ARG A 54 -47.51 2.51 -26.25
CA ARG A 54 -47.83 1.24 -26.90
C ARG A 54 -46.58 0.40 -27.26
N GLN A 55 -45.42 0.66 -26.62
CA GLN A 55 -44.23 -0.17 -26.77
C GLN A 55 -44.41 -1.44 -25.94
N PRO A 56 -43.95 -2.61 -26.39
CA PRO A 56 -44.06 -3.84 -25.63
C PRO A 56 -43.15 -3.81 -24.40
N CYS A 57 -43.64 -4.38 -23.31
CA CYS A 57 -42.85 -4.54 -22.08
C CYS A 57 -42.27 -5.97 -21.99
N ALA A 58 -41.33 -6.10 -21.08
CA ALA A 58 -40.86 -7.36 -20.53
C ALA A 58 -41.35 -7.49 -19.06
N ARG A 59 -41.54 -8.73 -18.62
CA ARG A 59 -41.89 -9.01 -17.23
C ARG A 59 -40.66 -9.55 -16.51
N VAL A 60 -40.36 -9.01 -15.31
CA VAL A 60 -39.28 -9.53 -14.47
C VAL A 60 -39.88 -9.98 -13.13
N LYS A 61 -39.67 -11.26 -12.78
CA LYS A 61 -39.99 -11.84 -11.48
C LYS A 61 -38.74 -11.88 -10.62
N ILE A 62 -38.76 -11.16 -9.52
CA ILE A 62 -37.59 -11.02 -8.63
C ILE A 62 -37.95 -11.71 -7.32
N LYS A 63 -37.21 -12.78 -7.00
CA LYS A 63 -37.34 -13.46 -5.72
C LYS A 63 -36.35 -12.88 -4.73
N PHE A 64 -36.87 -12.33 -3.63
CA PHE A 64 -36.07 -11.77 -2.54
C PHE A 64 -35.86 -12.82 -1.44
N ASP A 65 -34.60 -13.12 -1.16
CA ASP A 65 -34.22 -13.92 0.00
C ASP A 65 -34.11 -13.05 1.25
N ARG A 66 -34.54 -13.58 2.41
CA ARG A 66 -34.49 -12.88 3.73
C ARG A 66 -35.32 -11.58 3.83
N MET A 67 -36.31 -11.38 2.97
CA MET A 67 -37.22 -10.24 3.04
C MET A 67 -38.66 -10.70 3.28
N SER A 68 -39.36 -9.98 4.16
CA SER A 68 -40.80 -10.18 4.40
C SER A 68 -41.64 -9.60 3.25
N ARG A 69 -42.92 -10.02 3.16
CA ARG A 69 -43.87 -9.45 2.20
C ARG A 69 -43.97 -7.93 2.31
N ALA A 70 -44.08 -7.41 3.55
CA ALA A 70 -44.17 -5.98 3.78
C ALA A 70 -42.93 -5.21 3.27
N GLN A 71 -41.74 -5.76 3.46
CA GLN A 71 -40.53 -5.14 2.96
C GLN A 71 -40.46 -5.17 1.42
N VAL A 72 -40.90 -6.26 0.79
CA VAL A 72 -40.93 -6.37 -0.68
C VAL A 72 -41.99 -5.44 -1.27
N ASP A 73 -43.15 -5.29 -0.63
CA ASP A 73 -44.22 -4.40 -1.08
C ASP A 73 -43.86 -2.91 -0.96
N ALA A 74 -43.03 -2.56 0.03
CA ALA A 74 -42.54 -1.20 0.25
C ALA A 74 -41.41 -0.79 -0.73
N LEU A 75 -40.91 -1.71 -1.57
CA LEU A 75 -39.84 -1.41 -2.55
C LEU A 75 -40.36 -0.47 -3.64
N GLN A 76 -39.54 0.50 -4.00
CA GLN A 76 -39.75 1.38 -5.15
C GLN A 76 -38.74 1.01 -6.24
N VAL A 77 -39.24 0.61 -7.40
CA VAL A 77 -38.42 0.39 -8.60
C VAL A 77 -37.97 1.74 -9.14
N LYS A 78 -36.69 1.89 -9.34
CA LYS A 78 -36.05 3.07 -9.92
C LYS A 78 -35.37 2.70 -11.24
N LEU A 79 -35.79 3.36 -12.31
CA LEU A 79 -35.24 3.19 -13.65
C LEU A 79 -34.35 4.39 -13.95
N VAL A 80 -33.09 4.12 -14.32
CA VAL A 80 -32.09 5.15 -14.67
C VAL A 80 -32.20 5.49 -16.17
N THR A 81 -32.68 4.52 -16.95
CA THR A 81 -32.89 4.65 -18.39
C THR A 81 -34.34 5.11 -18.70
N ASN A 82 -34.57 5.57 -19.94
CA ASN A 82 -35.89 6.03 -20.39
C ASN A 82 -36.86 4.85 -20.69
N ASN A 83 -37.00 3.97 -19.70
CA ASN A 83 -38.01 2.91 -19.69
C ASN A 83 -39.20 3.36 -18.84
N GLU A 84 -40.38 2.79 -19.07
CA GLU A 84 -41.56 3.01 -18.24
C GLU A 84 -41.85 1.76 -17.43
N LEU A 85 -42.07 1.93 -16.12
CA LEU A 85 -42.59 0.88 -15.23
C LEU A 85 -44.11 0.87 -15.35
N THR A 86 -44.67 -0.17 -15.96
CA THR A 86 -46.13 -0.26 -16.19
C THR A 86 -46.85 -1.06 -15.13
N LYS A 87 -46.13 -1.94 -14.40
CA LYS A 87 -46.70 -2.77 -13.35
C LYS A 87 -45.69 -3.07 -12.28
N GLN A 88 -46.13 -3.01 -11.04
CA GLN A 88 -45.39 -3.46 -9.86
C GLN A 88 -46.37 -4.09 -8.90
N LYS A 89 -46.19 -5.38 -8.56
CA LYS A 89 -47.00 -6.07 -7.54
C LYS A 89 -46.24 -7.22 -6.91
N VAL A 90 -46.51 -7.53 -5.65
CA VAL A 90 -46.09 -8.76 -5.01
C VAL A 90 -46.94 -9.92 -5.55
N ALA A 91 -46.31 -11.06 -5.79
CA ALA A 91 -47.02 -12.25 -6.29
C ALA A 91 -48.09 -12.73 -5.29
N ALA A 92 -49.22 -13.20 -5.81
CA ALA A 92 -50.36 -13.59 -4.96
C ALA A 92 -50.06 -14.77 -4.01
N TYR A 93 -49.22 -15.70 -4.46
CA TYR A 93 -48.94 -16.94 -3.74
C TYR A 93 -47.51 -17.03 -3.17
N TYR A 94 -46.71 -15.99 -3.35
CA TYR A 94 -45.31 -15.94 -2.89
C TYR A 94 -45.01 -14.59 -2.26
N ASP A 95 -44.82 -14.56 -0.97
CA ASP A 95 -44.67 -13.35 -0.18
C ASP A 95 -43.39 -12.56 -0.49
N ASN A 96 -42.39 -13.23 -1.06
CA ASN A 96 -41.08 -12.65 -1.34
C ASN A 96 -40.78 -12.52 -2.84
N VAL A 97 -41.79 -12.54 -3.70
CA VAL A 97 -41.62 -12.38 -5.15
C VAL A 97 -42.28 -11.10 -5.64
N LEU A 98 -41.49 -10.18 -6.16
CA LEU A 98 -41.94 -8.95 -6.83
C LEU A 98 -42.03 -9.20 -8.33
N ILE A 99 -43.17 -8.84 -8.92
CA ILE A 99 -43.43 -8.86 -10.37
C ILE A 99 -43.44 -7.43 -10.85
N ILE A 100 -42.57 -7.11 -11.80
CA ILE A 100 -42.53 -5.82 -12.49
C ILE A 100 -42.66 -6.00 -13.99
N GLU A 101 -43.30 -5.05 -14.67
CA GLU A 101 -43.34 -4.96 -16.11
C GLU A 101 -42.75 -3.61 -16.53
N ILE A 102 -41.78 -3.65 -17.41
CA ILE A 102 -40.96 -2.51 -17.81
C ILE A 102 -40.86 -2.49 -19.33
N THR A 103 -40.90 -1.30 -19.98
CA THR A 103 -40.66 -1.15 -21.42
C THR A 103 -39.41 -1.94 -21.82
N ALA A 104 -39.52 -2.83 -22.76
CA ALA A 104 -38.42 -3.71 -23.22
C ALA A 104 -37.39 -2.91 -24.01
N LYS A 105 -36.16 -2.84 -23.48
CA LYS A 105 -34.99 -2.18 -24.12
C LYS A 105 -33.70 -2.87 -23.70
N ALA A 106 -32.71 -2.81 -24.57
CA ALA A 106 -31.34 -3.14 -24.22
C ALA A 106 -30.76 -2.12 -23.22
N ASN A 107 -29.76 -2.54 -22.44
CA ASN A 107 -29.07 -1.72 -21.45
C ASN A 107 -30.01 -1.00 -20.45
N THR A 108 -31.11 -1.64 -20.07
CA THR A 108 -32.02 -1.15 -19.05
C THR A 108 -31.31 -1.17 -17.70
N ARG A 109 -31.22 0.01 -17.06
CA ARG A 109 -30.57 0.17 -15.76
C ARG A 109 -31.63 0.31 -14.68
N VAL A 110 -31.58 -0.55 -13.67
CA VAL A 110 -32.56 -0.63 -12.59
C VAL A 110 -31.93 -0.84 -11.23
N TYR A 111 -32.51 -0.18 -10.22
CA TYR A 111 -32.24 -0.43 -8.82
C TYR A 111 -33.52 -0.31 -7.99
N PHE A 112 -33.47 -0.72 -6.72
CA PHE A 112 -34.58 -0.62 -5.78
C PHE A 112 -34.24 0.37 -4.67
N ALA A 113 -35.23 1.16 -4.25
CA ALA A 113 -35.15 1.99 -3.06
C ALA A 113 -36.18 1.50 -2.03
N SER A 114 -35.77 1.41 -0.78
CA SER A 114 -36.60 1.10 0.36
C SER A 114 -36.46 2.18 1.42
N PRO A 115 -37.55 2.67 2.02
CA PRO A 115 -37.48 3.63 3.13
C PRO A 115 -36.71 3.09 4.34
N GLU A 116 -36.76 1.77 4.56
CA GLU A 116 -36.15 1.09 5.71
C GLU A 116 -34.72 0.59 5.39
N LEU A 117 -34.51 0.05 4.19
CA LEU A 117 -33.30 -0.70 3.82
C LEU A 117 -32.35 0.09 2.89
N GLY A 118 -32.69 1.36 2.58
CA GLY A 118 -31.90 2.19 1.69
C GLY A 118 -32.01 1.78 0.22
N VAL A 119 -30.91 1.87 -0.53
CA VAL A 119 -30.87 1.68 -1.98
C VAL A 119 -30.07 0.42 -2.30
N SER A 120 -30.59 -0.41 -3.25
CA SER A 120 -29.86 -1.60 -3.75
C SER A 120 -28.68 -1.20 -4.63
N ASN A 121 -27.83 -2.18 -4.97
CA ASN A 121 -26.94 -2.04 -6.12
C ASN A 121 -27.77 -1.82 -7.40
N GLU A 122 -27.20 -1.08 -8.35
CA GLU A 122 -27.75 -0.93 -9.70
C GLU A 122 -27.28 -2.10 -10.58
N ILE A 123 -28.18 -2.58 -11.41
CA ILE A 123 -27.85 -3.58 -12.44
C ILE A 123 -28.23 -3.09 -13.83
N THR A 124 -27.52 -3.56 -14.85
CA THR A 124 -27.84 -3.36 -16.26
C THR A 124 -28.28 -4.68 -16.86
N VAL A 125 -29.44 -4.70 -17.52
CA VAL A 125 -30.03 -5.88 -18.15
C VAL A 125 -30.58 -5.55 -19.53
N ASP A 126 -30.58 -6.54 -20.42
CA ASP A 126 -31.22 -6.46 -21.72
C ASP A 126 -32.60 -7.10 -21.63
N LEU A 127 -33.62 -6.35 -22.01
CA LEU A 127 -35.03 -6.78 -21.98
C LEU A 127 -35.57 -6.88 -23.39
N GLU A 128 -36.01 -8.08 -23.77
CA GLU A 128 -36.67 -8.36 -25.03
C GLU A 128 -38.19 -8.22 -24.92
N PRO A 129 -38.88 -7.78 -25.98
CA PRO A 129 -40.34 -7.62 -26.00
C PRO A 129 -41.08 -8.93 -25.68
N ASN A 130 -42.06 -8.85 -24.78
CA ASN A 130 -42.94 -9.96 -24.41
C ASN A 130 -42.23 -11.19 -23.79
N VAL A 131 -41.02 -10.99 -23.29
CA VAL A 131 -40.23 -12.02 -22.59
C VAL A 131 -40.39 -11.88 -21.08
N GLU A 132 -40.56 -13.03 -20.41
CA GLU A 132 -40.52 -13.12 -18.95
C GLU A 132 -39.13 -13.50 -18.49
N TYR A 133 -38.62 -12.77 -17.49
CA TYR A 133 -37.31 -13.00 -16.85
C TYR A 133 -37.51 -13.34 -15.38
N GLN A 134 -36.54 -14.03 -14.82
CA GLN A 134 -36.40 -14.22 -13.38
C GLN A 134 -35.07 -13.73 -12.89
N MET A 135 -35.03 -13.29 -11.63
CA MET A 135 -33.82 -12.81 -10.93
C MET A 135 -33.92 -13.11 -9.45
N LEU A 136 -32.78 -13.30 -8.80
CA LEU A 136 -32.67 -13.38 -7.35
C LEU A 136 -32.19 -12.06 -6.80
N ALA A 137 -32.67 -11.75 -5.61
CA ALA A 137 -32.20 -10.64 -4.76
C ALA A 137 -32.13 -11.13 -3.33
N SER A 138 -31.25 -10.55 -2.53
CA SER A 138 -31.12 -10.94 -1.13
C SER A 138 -30.86 -9.74 -0.24
N LEU A 139 -31.32 -9.81 0.99
CA LEU A 139 -30.90 -8.88 2.03
C LEU A 139 -29.57 -9.36 2.57
N ARG A 140 -28.52 -8.55 2.44
CA ARG A 140 -27.16 -8.86 2.90
C ARG A 140 -26.68 -7.84 3.90
N ASP A 141 -25.86 -8.28 4.83
CA ASP A 141 -25.12 -7.40 5.70
C ASP A 141 -24.04 -6.67 4.90
N ILE A 142 -23.91 -5.39 5.15
CA ILE A 142 -22.96 -4.50 4.47
C ILE A 142 -21.99 -3.97 5.52
N TYR A 143 -20.72 -3.97 5.19
CA TYR A 143 -19.63 -3.56 6.06
C TYR A 143 -18.76 -2.47 5.42
N THR A 144 -18.08 -1.73 6.28
CA THR A 144 -16.90 -0.98 5.86
C THR A 144 -15.68 -1.82 6.20
N ILE A 145 -14.89 -2.19 5.20
CA ILE A 145 -13.65 -2.93 5.39
C ILE A 145 -12.46 -1.99 5.44
N LEU A 146 -11.43 -2.37 6.20
CA LEU A 146 -10.14 -1.70 6.20
C LEU A 146 -9.14 -2.54 5.41
N VAL A 147 -8.59 -1.95 4.34
CA VAL A 147 -7.50 -2.53 3.56
C VAL A 147 -6.20 -1.88 4.03
N GLN A 148 -5.24 -2.71 4.46
CA GLN A 148 -3.88 -2.28 4.82
C GLN A 148 -2.87 -2.86 3.84
N SER A 149 -1.85 -2.06 3.51
CA SER A 149 -0.75 -2.46 2.63
C SER A 149 0.58 -1.98 3.20
N ASN A 150 1.67 -2.38 2.57
CA ASN A 150 2.99 -1.80 2.78
C ASN A 150 3.24 -0.57 1.89
N THR A 151 2.25 -0.10 1.12
CA THR A 151 2.46 0.86 0.05
C THR A 151 1.44 1.98 0.12
N PRO A 152 1.85 3.25 0.40
CA PRO A 152 1.02 4.43 0.18
C PRO A 152 0.70 4.60 -1.31
N ASP A 153 -0.41 5.29 -1.61
CA ASP A 153 -0.89 5.54 -2.98
C ASP A 153 -1.14 4.28 -3.83
N ALA A 154 -1.19 3.09 -3.21
CA ALA A 154 -1.55 1.87 -3.90
C ALA A 154 -3.02 1.90 -4.33
N GLU A 155 -3.30 1.60 -5.58
CA GLU A 155 -4.66 1.48 -6.10
C GLU A 155 -5.32 0.21 -5.59
N VAL A 156 -6.50 0.36 -5.02
CA VAL A 156 -7.29 -0.74 -4.44
C VAL A 156 -8.49 -1.03 -5.33
N TYR A 157 -8.64 -2.28 -5.71
CA TYR A 157 -9.77 -2.80 -6.47
C TYR A 157 -10.47 -3.90 -5.68
N LEU A 158 -11.79 -3.89 -5.68
CA LEU A 158 -12.62 -4.94 -5.13
C LEU A 158 -13.55 -5.46 -6.23
N ASP A 159 -13.50 -6.76 -6.50
CA ASP A 159 -14.24 -7.42 -7.59
C ASP A 159 -14.02 -6.71 -8.93
N GLY A 160 -12.78 -6.31 -9.22
CA GLY A 160 -12.38 -5.60 -10.43
C GLY A 160 -12.75 -4.11 -10.47
N ASN A 161 -13.48 -3.59 -9.48
CA ASN A 161 -13.89 -2.20 -9.41
C ASN A 161 -12.92 -1.37 -8.57
N PHE A 162 -12.45 -0.26 -9.10
CA PHE A 162 -11.60 0.70 -8.37
C PHE A 162 -12.35 1.30 -7.17
N LYS A 163 -11.72 1.28 -6.00
CA LYS A 163 -12.28 1.78 -4.74
C LYS A 163 -11.56 3.00 -4.17
N GLY A 164 -10.34 3.26 -4.62
CA GLY A 164 -9.53 4.37 -4.16
C GLY A 164 -8.06 4.02 -4.07
N LYS A 165 -7.29 4.87 -3.40
CA LYS A 165 -5.87 4.65 -3.12
C LYS A 165 -5.63 4.60 -1.62
N THR A 166 -4.64 3.83 -1.20
CA THR A 166 -4.18 3.86 0.19
C THR A 166 -3.62 5.23 0.54
N ASP A 167 -3.85 5.67 1.77
CA ASP A 167 -3.36 6.94 2.29
C ASP A 167 -1.86 6.90 2.65
N SER A 168 -1.35 7.96 3.28
CA SER A 168 0.04 8.06 3.76
C SER A 168 0.40 7.00 4.83
N SER A 169 -0.60 6.42 5.49
CA SER A 169 -0.47 5.30 6.44
C SER A 169 -0.63 3.94 5.75
N SER A 170 -0.68 3.92 4.42
CA SER A 170 -0.90 2.72 3.59
C SER A 170 -2.23 2.02 3.88
N GLN A 171 -3.30 2.79 4.17
CA GLN A 171 -4.62 2.29 4.55
C GLN A 171 -5.71 2.87 3.64
N LEU A 172 -6.79 2.09 3.42
CA LEU A 172 -8.00 2.55 2.76
C LEU A 172 -9.23 1.92 3.43
N TYR A 173 -10.21 2.75 3.79
CA TYR A 173 -11.52 2.30 4.19
C TYR A 173 -12.43 2.18 2.96
N VAL A 174 -12.97 0.98 2.73
CA VAL A 174 -13.91 0.71 1.62
C VAL A 174 -15.29 0.43 2.21
N ALA A 175 -16.21 1.37 2.02
CA ALA A 175 -17.59 1.25 2.50
C ALA A 175 -18.47 0.47 1.50
N GLY A 176 -19.60 -0.05 2.00
CA GLY A 176 -20.62 -0.68 1.16
C GLY A 176 -20.26 -2.07 0.65
N VAL A 177 -19.41 -2.80 1.36
CA VAL A 177 -19.00 -4.16 0.97
C VAL A 177 -19.95 -5.18 1.57
N SER A 178 -20.59 -6.00 0.74
CA SER A 178 -21.51 -7.05 1.20
C SER A 178 -20.77 -8.16 1.95
N ALA A 179 -21.45 -8.84 2.87
CA ALA A 179 -20.94 -10.10 3.41
C ALA A 179 -20.72 -11.14 2.29
N GLY A 180 -19.66 -11.91 2.37
CA GLY A 180 -19.35 -12.99 1.43
C GLY A 180 -17.93 -12.94 0.87
N GLU A 181 -17.70 -13.73 -0.17
CA GLU A 181 -16.43 -13.81 -0.87
C GLU A 181 -16.26 -12.64 -1.85
N HIS A 182 -15.08 -12.04 -1.84
CA HIS A 182 -14.68 -10.95 -2.72
C HIS A 182 -13.25 -11.18 -3.22
N THR A 183 -12.90 -10.53 -4.32
CA THR A 183 -11.53 -10.49 -4.83
C THR A 183 -10.94 -9.12 -4.57
N LEU A 184 -9.93 -9.06 -3.69
CA LEU A 184 -9.17 -7.86 -3.39
C LEU A 184 -7.90 -7.82 -4.24
N LYS A 185 -7.70 -6.76 -5.02
CA LYS A 185 -6.49 -6.52 -5.80
C LYS A 185 -5.90 -5.17 -5.41
N LEU A 186 -4.58 -5.15 -5.18
CA LEU A 186 -3.80 -3.93 -5.02
C LEU A 186 -2.82 -3.79 -6.18
N GLN A 187 -2.60 -2.55 -6.63
CA GLN A 187 -1.70 -2.25 -7.73
C GLN A 187 -0.89 -0.99 -7.45
N PHE A 188 0.42 -1.01 -7.75
CA PHE A 188 1.31 0.13 -7.63
C PHE A 188 2.52 -0.02 -8.56
N GLY A 189 2.85 1.02 -9.33
CA GLY A 189 4.08 1.08 -10.14
C GLY A 189 4.25 -0.06 -11.16
N GLY A 190 3.15 -0.66 -11.64
CA GLY A 190 3.17 -1.81 -12.55
C GLY A 190 3.18 -3.18 -11.85
N GLU A 191 3.41 -3.23 -10.55
CA GLU A 191 3.27 -4.44 -9.73
C GLU A 191 1.84 -4.56 -9.19
N SER A 192 1.34 -5.78 -9.09
CA SER A 192 0.02 -6.03 -8.50
C SER A 192 0.00 -7.33 -7.70
N THR A 193 -0.92 -7.38 -6.75
CA THR A 193 -1.19 -8.57 -5.94
C THR A 193 -2.69 -8.73 -5.81
N GLU A 194 -3.16 -9.97 -5.77
CA GLU A 194 -4.58 -10.31 -5.72
C GLU A 194 -4.82 -11.45 -4.73
N GLN A 195 -5.90 -11.36 -3.95
CA GLN A 195 -6.32 -12.44 -3.05
C GLN A 195 -7.84 -12.50 -2.95
N ARG A 196 -8.37 -13.69 -2.65
CA ARG A 196 -9.76 -13.87 -2.23
C ARG A 196 -9.89 -13.55 -0.75
N ILE A 197 -10.90 -12.79 -0.40
CA ILE A 197 -11.22 -12.39 0.97
C ILE A 197 -12.66 -12.74 1.30
N ALA A 198 -12.92 -13.18 2.53
CA ALA A 198 -14.28 -13.43 3.03
C ALA A 198 -14.64 -12.32 4.02
N VAL A 199 -15.63 -11.49 3.65
CA VAL A 199 -16.09 -10.35 4.46
C VAL A 199 -17.22 -10.79 5.38
N SER A 200 -17.11 -10.49 6.67
CA SER A 200 -18.13 -10.76 7.70
C SER A 200 -18.00 -9.78 8.86
N GLY A 201 -18.95 -9.77 9.80
CA GLY A 201 -18.90 -8.90 10.98
C GLY A 201 -17.63 -9.05 11.83
N ASN A 202 -17.01 -10.22 11.79
CA ASN A 202 -15.77 -10.53 12.53
C ASN A 202 -14.51 -10.44 11.65
N ASN A 203 -14.64 -10.19 10.34
CA ASN A 203 -13.53 -10.17 9.39
C ASN A 203 -13.69 -8.98 8.42
N ILE A 204 -13.23 -7.82 8.85
CA ILE A 204 -13.29 -6.54 8.12
C ILE A 204 -11.92 -5.91 7.90
N LEU A 205 -10.86 -6.50 8.43
CA LEU A 205 -9.48 -6.05 8.26
C LEU A 205 -8.73 -7.00 7.33
N PHE A 206 -8.23 -6.47 6.23
CA PHE A 206 -7.49 -7.24 5.23
C PHE A 206 -6.13 -6.59 4.97
N ARG A 207 -5.08 -7.37 5.14
CA ARG A 207 -3.72 -6.94 4.84
C ARG A 207 -3.22 -7.61 3.57
N GLN A 208 -2.68 -6.80 2.66
CA GLN A 208 -2.10 -7.29 1.42
C GLN A 208 -0.94 -6.40 0.99
N ASP A 209 0.26 -6.96 0.97
CA ASP A 209 1.48 -6.26 0.65
C ASP A 209 1.82 -6.40 -0.84
N ILE A 210 2.29 -5.31 -1.47
CA ILE A 210 2.79 -5.30 -2.84
C ILE A 210 4.29 -5.50 -2.81
N ALA A 211 4.80 -6.44 -3.60
CA ALA A 211 6.22 -6.66 -3.75
C ALA A 211 6.83 -5.52 -4.58
N ARG A 212 7.34 -4.49 -3.91
CA ARG A 212 8.03 -3.36 -4.57
C ARG A 212 9.36 -3.82 -5.15
N ARG A 213 9.68 -3.31 -6.33
CA ARG A 213 11.01 -3.43 -6.92
C ARG A 213 11.66 -2.06 -6.99
N TYR A 214 12.91 -2.03 -6.58
CA TYR A 214 13.72 -0.82 -6.54
C TYR A 214 14.84 -0.88 -7.58
N LYS A 215 15.32 0.28 -7.97
CA LYS A 215 16.52 0.49 -8.78
C LYS A 215 17.39 1.57 -8.14
N VAL A 216 18.64 1.61 -8.53
CA VAL A 216 19.57 2.65 -8.05
C VAL A 216 19.02 4.04 -8.40
N GLY A 217 18.96 4.91 -7.39
CA GLY A 217 18.41 6.24 -7.45
C GLY A 217 16.95 6.35 -6.95
N ASP A 218 16.24 5.26 -6.71
CA ASP A 218 14.89 5.33 -6.17
C ASP A 218 14.90 5.81 -4.72
N TYR A 219 13.87 6.58 -4.36
CA TYR A 219 13.61 6.93 -2.97
C TYR A 219 13.02 5.74 -2.23
N TYR A 220 13.59 5.44 -1.07
CA TYR A 220 13.10 4.41 -0.16
C TYR A 220 12.55 5.07 1.11
N ASP A 221 11.31 4.76 1.46
CA ASP A 221 10.65 5.19 2.69
C ASP A 221 9.75 4.06 3.18
N PHE A 222 10.32 3.20 4.03
CA PHE A 222 9.60 2.05 4.57
C PHE A 222 10.22 1.55 5.88
N ASN A 223 9.41 1.05 6.82
CA ASN A 223 9.84 0.51 8.12
C ASN A 223 10.76 1.47 8.93
N GLY A 224 10.53 2.78 8.81
CA GLY A 224 11.32 3.78 9.53
C GLY A 224 12.68 4.10 8.89
N LEU A 225 13.07 3.41 7.82
CA LEU A 225 14.26 3.72 7.03
C LEU A 225 13.90 4.66 5.89
N ARG A 226 14.65 5.78 5.76
CA ARG A 226 14.48 6.76 4.68
C ARG A 226 15.81 7.05 4.02
N GLY A 227 15.88 6.83 2.71
CA GLY A 227 17.12 7.06 1.98
C GLY A 227 16.96 6.90 0.48
N VAL A 228 18.10 6.86 -0.22
CA VAL A 228 18.13 6.64 -1.67
C VAL A 228 18.86 5.34 -1.97
N VAL A 229 18.28 4.51 -2.81
CA VAL A 229 18.82 3.21 -3.18
C VAL A 229 20.13 3.38 -3.96
N PHE A 230 21.21 2.74 -3.50
CA PHE A 230 22.49 2.72 -4.22
C PHE A 230 22.94 1.32 -4.65
N GLU A 231 22.41 0.28 -4.03
CA GLU A 231 22.64 -1.12 -4.37
C GLU A 231 21.33 -1.89 -4.32
N VAL A 232 21.11 -2.80 -5.27
CA VAL A 232 19.88 -3.57 -5.35
C VAL A 232 20.18 -5.01 -5.76
N SER A 233 19.48 -5.96 -5.16
CA SER A 233 19.52 -7.38 -5.49
C SER A 233 18.95 -7.64 -6.90
N ARG A 234 19.25 -8.82 -7.46
CA ARG A 234 18.79 -9.18 -8.81
C ARG A 234 17.27 -9.14 -8.96
N ASP A 235 16.52 -9.47 -7.91
CA ASP A 235 15.05 -9.43 -7.89
C ASP A 235 14.47 -8.04 -7.65
N GLY A 236 15.31 -7.05 -7.32
CA GLY A 236 14.91 -5.68 -7.06
C GLY A 236 14.25 -5.43 -5.71
N ARG A 237 14.16 -6.42 -4.83
CA ARG A 237 13.37 -6.34 -3.59
C ARG A 237 14.17 -6.01 -2.35
N HIS A 238 15.46 -6.26 -2.38
CA HIS A 238 16.40 -6.02 -1.30
C HIS A 238 17.56 -5.20 -1.81
N GLY A 239 18.23 -4.53 -0.91
CA GLY A 239 19.36 -3.72 -1.30
C GLY A 239 19.90 -2.87 -0.17
N LYS A 240 20.57 -1.78 -0.56
CA LYS A 240 21.13 -0.82 0.40
C LYS A 240 20.75 0.60 0.00
N ILE A 241 20.50 1.41 1.00
CA ILE A 241 20.18 2.83 0.87
C ILE A 241 21.27 3.69 1.49
N VAL A 242 21.47 4.86 0.92
CA VAL A 242 22.29 5.93 1.51
C VAL A 242 21.37 6.95 2.17
N SER A 243 21.78 7.47 3.33
CA SER A 243 21.03 8.46 4.11
C SER A 243 20.76 9.76 3.35
N LEU A 244 19.64 10.40 3.63
CA LEU A 244 19.35 11.76 3.14
C LEU A 244 20.35 12.78 3.70
N ASN A 245 20.75 12.57 4.95
CA ASN A 245 21.67 13.45 5.65
C ASN A 245 23.13 13.06 5.42
N GLN A 246 23.99 14.04 5.56
CA GLN A 246 25.43 13.95 5.64
C GLN A 246 25.85 14.67 6.92
N SER A 247 27.01 14.36 7.50
CA SER A 247 27.50 15.13 8.64
C SER A 247 27.71 16.60 8.25
N ASP A 248 27.26 17.52 9.10
CA ASP A 248 27.42 18.96 8.87
C ASP A 248 28.90 19.36 8.90
N GLU A 249 29.65 18.68 9.77
CA GLU A 249 31.10 18.88 9.94
C GLU A 249 31.85 17.59 9.57
N GLN A 250 33.13 17.75 9.26
CA GLN A 250 34.03 16.64 9.08
C GLN A 250 34.35 16.01 10.44
N LEU A 251 34.32 14.71 10.51
CA LEU A 251 34.52 13.91 11.72
C LEU A 251 35.78 13.05 11.59
N SER A 252 36.46 12.80 12.71
CA SER A 252 37.54 11.83 12.74
C SER A 252 36.99 10.40 12.83
N TRP A 253 37.74 9.43 12.30
CA TRP A 253 37.40 8.01 12.43
C TRP A 253 37.42 7.61 13.91
N THR A 254 38.47 8.07 14.67
CA THR A 254 38.51 7.97 16.13
C THR A 254 39.26 9.17 16.72
N VAL A 255 38.81 9.62 17.88
CA VAL A 255 39.46 10.70 18.69
C VAL A 255 40.37 10.12 19.76
N ASP A 256 40.26 8.83 20.08
CA ASP A 256 41.06 8.21 21.13
C ASP A 256 42.45 7.86 20.61
N VAL A 257 43.50 8.46 21.22
CA VAL A 257 44.91 8.29 20.80
C VAL A 257 45.35 6.81 20.85
N LYS A 258 44.83 6.04 21.80
CA LYS A 258 45.15 4.60 21.90
C LYS A 258 44.46 3.82 20.75
N GLU A 259 43.24 4.17 20.43
CA GLU A 259 42.47 3.54 19.35
C GLU A 259 43.01 3.93 17.95
N GLN A 260 43.55 5.11 17.79
CA GLN A 260 44.28 5.50 16.56
C GLN A 260 45.40 4.50 16.25
N ARG A 261 46.12 4.06 17.28
CA ARG A 261 47.28 3.13 17.18
C ARG A 261 46.90 1.65 17.29
N ARG A 262 45.62 1.33 17.32
CA ARG A 262 45.14 -0.04 17.54
C ARG A 262 44.44 -0.59 16.32
N LYS A 263 44.79 -1.82 16.00
CA LYS A 263 44.09 -2.63 15.03
C LYS A 263 42.83 -3.22 15.66
N ARG A 264 41.67 -2.93 15.11
CA ARG A 264 40.38 -3.41 15.64
C ARG A 264 39.77 -4.54 14.84
N GLU A 265 40.36 -4.91 13.71
CA GLU A 265 39.84 -5.93 12.77
C GLU A 265 38.53 -5.51 12.07
N ALA A 266 38.24 -4.24 12.00
CA ALA A 266 37.16 -3.68 11.18
C ALA A 266 37.60 -3.64 9.70
N VAL A 267 37.82 -4.83 9.09
CA VAL A 267 38.53 -4.97 7.81
C VAL A 267 37.63 -5.42 6.66
N ASP A 268 36.35 -5.66 6.91
CA ASP A 268 35.44 -6.04 5.85
C ASP A 268 35.32 -4.89 4.84
N ARG A 269 35.62 -5.20 3.57
CA ARG A 269 35.62 -4.19 2.51
C ARG A 269 34.23 -3.99 1.91
N ALA A 270 33.34 -4.97 2.04
CA ALA A 270 32.03 -5.01 1.38
C ALA A 270 30.85 -4.86 2.33
N ASP A 271 31.08 -4.98 3.65
CA ASP A 271 30.01 -5.00 4.65
C ASP A 271 30.39 -4.12 5.87
N GLY A 272 29.89 -2.90 5.87
CA GLY A 272 30.11 -1.95 6.96
C GLY A 272 29.34 -2.32 8.24
N ALA A 273 28.28 -3.11 8.15
CA ALA A 273 27.55 -3.60 9.32
C ALA A 273 28.41 -4.58 10.14
N LYS A 274 29.25 -5.36 9.50
CA LYS A 274 30.27 -6.17 10.22
C LYS A 274 31.30 -5.29 10.90
N ASN A 275 31.78 -4.24 10.22
CA ASN A 275 32.78 -3.36 10.78
C ASN A 275 32.25 -2.59 12.00
N ILE A 276 31.00 -2.07 11.97
CA ILE A 276 30.40 -1.43 13.16
C ILE A 276 30.24 -2.40 14.32
N SER A 277 29.96 -3.68 14.07
CA SER A 277 29.84 -4.69 15.14
C SER A 277 31.15 -4.86 15.89
N VAL A 278 32.29 -4.81 15.19
CA VAL A 278 33.62 -4.85 15.81
C VAL A 278 33.89 -3.60 16.65
N ILE A 279 33.55 -2.41 16.13
CA ILE A 279 33.77 -1.14 16.83
C ILE A 279 32.83 -1.02 18.04
N ALA A 280 31.58 -1.45 17.91
CA ALA A 280 30.59 -1.42 18.99
C ALA A 280 30.94 -2.32 20.19
N ALA A 281 31.80 -3.31 20.01
CA ALA A 281 32.35 -4.12 21.09
C ALA A 281 33.37 -3.39 21.97
N VAL A 282 33.81 -2.19 21.55
CA VAL A 282 34.74 -1.38 22.35
C VAL A 282 33.97 -0.61 23.41
N GLU A 283 34.35 -0.77 24.67
CA GLU A 283 33.73 -0.04 25.76
C GLU A 283 33.80 1.48 25.54
N GLY A 284 32.64 2.15 25.61
CA GLY A 284 32.52 3.60 25.37
C GLY A 284 32.80 4.01 23.91
N TRP A 285 32.56 3.14 22.96
CA TRP A 285 32.86 3.39 21.55
C TRP A 285 32.21 4.69 21.00
N GLN A 286 31.01 5.06 21.46
CA GLN A 286 30.31 6.26 21.00
C GLN A 286 31.11 7.54 21.29
N SER A 287 31.87 7.57 22.37
CA SER A 287 32.76 8.72 22.71
C SER A 287 34.09 8.67 21.98
N LYS A 288 34.50 7.51 21.49
CA LYS A 288 35.81 7.29 20.86
C LYS A 288 35.79 7.36 19.34
N TYR A 289 34.67 7.01 18.70
CA TYR A 289 34.52 6.83 17.24
C TYR A 289 33.41 7.72 16.66
N PRO A 290 33.64 9.05 16.53
CA PRO A 290 32.58 9.99 16.12
C PRO A 290 31.99 9.71 14.75
N ALA A 291 32.77 9.23 13.77
CA ALA A 291 32.26 8.88 12.45
C ALA A 291 31.23 7.72 12.50
N PHE A 292 31.50 6.70 13.30
CA PHE A 292 30.58 5.57 13.50
C PHE A 292 29.35 5.96 14.30
N LYS A 293 29.57 6.74 15.38
CA LYS A 293 28.49 7.25 16.22
C LYS A 293 27.47 8.03 15.40
N TRP A 294 27.96 8.98 14.58
CA TRP A 294 27.08 9.81 13.75
C TRP A 294 26.19 8.96 12.83
N CYS A 295 26.77 7.91 12.21
CA CYS A 295 26.00 7.01 11.35
C CYS A 295 24.95 6.22 12.15
N ALA A 296 25.29 5.69 13.31
CA ALA A 296 24.37 4.94 14.16
C ALA A 296 23.23 5.82 14.72
N GLU A 297 23.45 7.10 14.92
CA GLU A 297 22.44 8.07 15.38
C GLU A 297 21.40 8.43 14.32
N GLN A 298 21.58 8.00 13.04
CA GLN A 298 20.55 8.16 12.03
C GLN A 298 19.34 7.22 12.26
N GLY A 299 19.46 6.23 13.14
CA GLY A 299 18.42 5.28 13.52
C GLY A 299 18.89 3.83 13.46
N ASP A 300 17.99 2.92 13.82
CA ASP A 300 18.29 1.50 13.82
C ASP A 300 18.66 1.01 12.41
N GLY A 301 19.71 0.18 12.34
CA GLY A 301 20.20 -0.39 11.09
C GLY A 301 21.11 0.51 10.26
N TRP A 302 21.36 1.77 10.66
CA TRP A 302 22.29 2.65 9.97
C TRP A 302 23.73 2.47 10.45
N TYR A 303 24.67 2.46 9.50
CA TYR A 303 26.08 2.25 9.78
C TYR A 303 26.99 3.03 8.82
N LEU A 304 28.27 3.19 9.20
CA LEU A 304 29.31 3.77 8.34
C LEU A 304 29.68 2.77 7.24
N PRO A 305 29.54 3.10 5.93
CA PRO A 305 29.75 2.17 4.84
C PRO A 305 31.15 1.60 4.81
N ALA A 306 31.30 0.34 4.42
CA ALA A 306 32.58 -0.23 4.05
C ALA A 306 33.12 0.43 2.78
N ILE A 307 34.42 0.27 2.49
CA ILE A 307 35.07 0.99 1.38
C ILE A 307 34.45 0.66 0.02
N ASP A 308 34.05 -0.58 -0.23
CA ASP A 308 33.49 -0.97 -1.53
C ASP A 308 32.01 -0.53 -1.64
N GLU A 309 31.24 -0.49 -0.54
CA GLU A 309 29.93 0.17 -0.49
C GLU A 309 30.07 1.67 -0.81
N LEU A 310 30.98 2.36 -0.15
CA LEU A 310 31.20 3.79 -0.34
C LEU A 310 31.58 4.11 -1.80
N LYS A 311 32.47 3.33 -2.38
CA LYS A 311 32.89 3.46 -3.79
C LYS A 311 31.75 3.30 -4.77
N SER A 312 30.83 2.39 -4.50
CA SER A 312 29.72 2.05 -5.41
C SER A 312 28.81 3.24 -5.71
N PHE A 313 28.67 4.18 -4.77
CA PHE A 313 27.83 5.35 -4.95
C PHE A 313 28.59 6.68 -5.03
N VAL A 314 29.82 6.78 -4.51
CA VAL A 314 30.62 8.01 -4.64
C VAL A 314 31.43 8.08 -5.91
N LEU A 315 32.10 6.96 -6.30
CA LEU A 315 32.98 6.92 -7.48
C LEU A 315 32.28 6.49 -8.76
N ASN A 316 31.12 5.86 -8.67
CA ASN A 316 30.29 5.51 -9.82
C ASN A 316 29.45 6.74 -10.23
N ASP A 317 29.88 7.44 -11.30
CA ASP A 317 29.26 8.69 -11.74
C ASP A 317 27.76 8.50 -12.06
N LYS A 318 27.38 7.40 -12.73
CA LYS A 318 25.99 7.12 -13.07
C LYS A 318 25.12 6.89 -11.83
N ALA A 319 25.61 6.11 -10.88
CA ALA A 319 24.89 5.88 -9.62
C ALA A 319 24.79 7.18 -8.82
N ARG A 320 25.88 7.93 -8.68
CA ARG A 320 25.90 9.20 -7.94
C ARG A 320 24.94 10.22 -8.55
N GLU A 321 24.88 10.34 -9.86
CA GLU A 321 23.95 11.27 -10.53
C GLU A 321 22.49 10.89 -10.25
N ALA A 322 22.12 9.62 -10.40
CA ALA A 322 20.77 9.14 -10.10
C ALA A 322 20.40 9.38 -8.64
N ILE A 323 21.30 9.06 -7.70
CA ILE A 323 21.11 9.30 -6.27
C ILE A 323 20.96 10.80 -5.99
N ASN A 324 21.82 11.65 -6.55
CA ASN A 324 21.80 13.09 -6.33
C ASN A 324 20.53 13.77 -6.89
N GLN A 325 19.96 13.25 -7.97
CA GLN A 325 18.64 13.72 -8.47
C GLN A 325 17.56 13.53 -7.40
N THR A 326 17.53 12.35 -6.79
CA THR A 326 16.54 12.04 -5.74
C THR A 326 16.85 12.79 -4.45
N LEU A 327 18.11 12.88 -4.00
CA LEU A 327 18.48 13.67 -2.84
C LEU A 327 18.01 15.12 -2.99
N LYS A 328 18.26 15.76 -4.13
CA LYS A 328 17.80 17.13 -4.43
C LYS A 328 16.28 17.25 -4.39
N ALA A 329 15.56 16.29 -4.97
CA ALA A 329 14.09 16.25 -4.95
C ALA A 329 13.53 16.13 -3.52
N GLN A 330 14.27 15.50 -2.61
CA GLN A 330 13.93 15.40 -1.19
C GLN A 330 14.47 16.60 -0.34
N GLY A 331 15.05 17.61 -0.98
CA GLY A 331 15.68 18.75 -0.25
C GLY A 331 16.92 18.38 0.56
N ALA A 332 17.53 17.24 0.25
CA ALA A 332 18.68 16.68 0.95
C ALA A 332 20.01 17.11 0.31
N VAL A 333 21.11 17.00 1.07
CA VAL A 333 22.46 17.34 0.60
C VAL A 333 22.94 16.33 -0.43
N PRO A 334 23.35 16.75 -1.64
CA PRO A 334 23.90 15.83 -2.63
C PRO A 334 25.24 15.22 -2.18
N ILE A 335 25.55 14.04 -2.71
CA ILE A 335 26.88 13.43 -2.55
C ILE A 335 27.89 14.25 -3.36
N PHE A 336 29.02 14.58 -2.74
CA PHE A 336 30.08 15.33 -3.40
C PHE A 336 30.57 14.64 -4.67
N GLY A 337 30.76 15.44 -5.71
CA GLY A 337 31.27 15.02 -7.01
C GLY A 337 32.77 15.33 -7.18
N ARG A 338 33.24 15.15 -8.40
CA ARG A 338 34.66 15.31 -8.75
C ARG A 338 35.24 16.73 -8.54
N SER A 339 34.38 17.74 -8.57
CA SER A 339 34.77 19.15 -8.40
C SER A 339 35.01 19.56 -6.96
N ASP A 340 34.46 18.78 -6.01
CA ASP A 340 34.32 19.24 -4.64
C ASP A 340 35.58 19.02 -3.80
N LYS A 341 36.51 18.17 -4.24
CA LYS A 341 37.79 17.84 -3.57
C LYS A 341 37.63 17.28 -2.15
N GLU A 342 36.43 16.83 -1.82
CA GLU A 342 36.08 16.38 -0.49
C GLU A 342 36.42 14.91 -0.27
N ARG A 343 36.37 14.46 0.97
CA ARG A 343 36.67 13.09 1.38
C ARG A 343 35.57 12.53 2.26
N TYR A 344 35.31 11.25 2.07
CA TYR A 344 34.39 10.47 2.90
C TYR A 344 35.12 9.33 3.60
N TRP A 345 34.84 9.16 4.89
CA TRP A 345 35.28 8.00 5.63
C TRP A 345 34.55 6.74 5.21
N SER A 346 35.28 5.60 5.17
CA SER A 346 34.68 4.27 5.27
C SER A 346 34.93 3.67 6.66
N SER A 347 34.18 2.60 6.97
CA SER A 347 34.39 1.83 8.19
C SER A 347 35.57 0.88 8.14
N THR A 348 36.21 0.72 6.97
CA THR A 348 37.24 -0.31 6.73
C THR A 348 38.60 0.16 7.17
N GLU A 349 39.24 -0.52 8.10
CA GLU A 349 40.64 -0.29 8.47
C GLU A 349 41.60 -0.67 7.31
N CYS A 350 42.70 0.09 7.19
CA CYS A 350 43.72 -0.17 6.19
C CYS A 350 44.91 -0.94 6.80
N TYR A 351 45.30 -2.03 6.15
CA TYR A 351 46.40 -2.94 6.58
C TYR A 351 47.55 -3.04 5.64
N GLU A 352 47.77 -2.06 4.81
CA GLU A 352 48.94 -2.08 3.98
C GLU A 352 50.22 -1.92 4.81
N LYS A 353 51.17 -2.85 4.64
CA LYS A 353 52.43 -2.94 5.42
C LYS A 353 53.23 -1.63 5.47
N MET A 354 53.05 -0.75 4.46
CA MET A 354 53.76 0.52 4.35
C MET A 354 53.07 1.69 5.10
N VAL A 355 51.84 1.54 5.55
CA VAL A 355 51.02 2.65 6.08
C VAL A 355 50.80 2.55 7.57
N GLY A 356 50.98 1.38 8.16
CA GLY A 356 50.85 1.13 9.62
C GLY A 356 49.42 1.06 10.11
N GLU A 357 49.27 0.81 11.39
CA GLU A 357 47.99 0.54 12.09
C GLU A 357 47.09 1.76 12.29
N TYR A 358 47.56 2.94 11.85
CA TYR A 358 46.92 4.24 12.12
C TYR A 358 45.90 4.68 11.08
N SER A 359 45.65 3.85 10.07
CA SER A 359 44.94 4.29 8.89
C SER A 359 43.63 3.53 8.69
N ALA A 360 42.68 4.19 8.05
CA ALA A 360 41.45 3.59 7.51
C ALA A 360 41.27 4.04 6.06
N TRP A 361 40.50 3.23 5.31
CA TRP A 361 40.16 3.55 3.94
C TRP A 361 39.15 4.68 3.85
N ALA A 362 39.35 5.55 2.87
CA ALA A 362 38.51 6.69 2.56
C ALA A 362 38.33 6.83 1.03
N VAL A 363 37.30 7.51 0.61
CA VAL A 363 37.11 7.94 -0.77
C VAL A 363 37.41 9.43 -0.89
N ARG A 364 38.29 9.78 -1.83
CA ARG A 364 38.55 11.17 -2.19
C ARG A 364 37.88 11.51 -3.51
N THR A 365 37.07 12.56 -3.52
CA THR A 365 36.50 13.11 -4.75
C THR A 365 37.48 14.15 -5.32
N HIS A 366 38.03 13.91 -6.50
CA HIS A 366 38.94 14.84 -7.18
C HIS A 366 38.82 14.68 -8.71
N ILE A 367 38.96 15.78 -9.45
CA ILE A 367 38.76 15.85 -10.90
C ILE A 367 39.63 14.83 -11.66
N ASN A 368 40.85 14.59 -11.21
CA ASN A 368 41.81 13.77 -11.93
C ASN A 368 42.14 12.42 -11.26
N ILE A 369 41.57 12.11 -10.11
CA ILE A 369 41.94 10.93 -9.35
C ILE A 369 40.65 10.35 -8.73
N LYS A 370 40.11 9.29 -9.36
CA LYS A 370 39.09 8.44 -8.74
C LYS A 370 39.81 7.40 -7.91
N THR A 371 40.06 7.63 -6.65
CA THR A 371 40.76 6.63 -5.85
C THR A 371 40.15 6.45 -4.48
N GLU A 372 40.02 5.18 -4.10
CA GLU A 372 40.14 4.84 -2.71
C GLU A 372 41.52 5.31 -2.24
N ASN A 373 41.57 5.88 -1.07
CA ASN A 373 42.80 6.34 -0.43
C ASN A 373 42.73 5.89 1.02
N TYR A 374 43.86 5.86 1.67
CA TYR A 374 43.91 5.71 3.13
C TYR A 374 44.27 7.03 3.77
N ALA A 375 43.85 7.19 5.01
CA ALA A 375 44.12 8.38 5.79
C ALA A 375 44.30 8.00 7.26
N ASN A 376 44.98 8.89 8.01
CA ASN A 376 45.11 8.65 9.44
C ASN A 376 43.75 8.70 10.12
N LYS A 377 43.49 7.78 11.05
CA LYS A 377 42.21 7.71 11.78
C LYS A 377 41.88 8.99 12.55
N SER A 378 42.85 9.87 12.77
CA SER A 378 42.69 11.21 13.36
C SER A 378 42.30 12.30 12.37
N ASP A 379 42.42 12.05 11.06
CA ASP A 379 42.01 13.04 10.05
C ASP A 379 40.52 13.29 10.08
N TYR A 380 40.11 14.45 9.57
CA TYR A 380 38.71 14.87 9.53
C TYR A 380 38.14 14.71 8.12
N MET A 381 36.99 14.04 7.98
CA MET A 381 36.29 13.82 6.73
C MET A 381 34.79 13.78 6.94
N TYR A 382 34.03 13.98 5.87
CA TYR A 382 32.58 13.79 5.91
C TYR A 382 32.22 12.34 6.09
N VAL A 383 31.03 12.12 6.67
CA VAL A 383 30.43 10.78 6.78
C VAL A 383 29.01 10.79 6.23
N ARG A 384 28.62 9.69 5.65
CA ARG A 384 27.26 9.44 5.19
C ARG A 384 26.89 8.02 5.54
N ALA A 385 25.77 7.85 6.21
CA ALA A 385 25.33 6.56 6.67
C ALA A 385 24.68 5.73 5.54
N VAL A 386 24.73 4.41 5.67
CA VAL A 386 24.02 3.47 4.80
C VAL A 386 23.24 2.46 5.64
N ALA A 387 22.21 1.86 5.06
CA ALA A 387 21.43 0.81 5.70
C ALA A 387 20.99 -0.26 4.69
N VAL A 388 20.67 -1.45 5.18
CA VAL A 388 20.11 -2.57 4.37
C VAL A 388 18.58 -2.53 4.46
N PHE A 389 17.90 -2.82 3.34
CA PHE A 389 16.44 -2.95 3.27
C PHE A 389 15.99 -4.23 2.60
#